data_2eed4c50ab1db5ecbeb1ee99cd9b983f
#
_entry.id   2eed4c50ab1db5ecbeb1ee99cd9b983f
#
_cell.length_a   1.000
_cell.length_b   1.000
_cell.length_c   1.000
_cell.angle_alpha   90.00
_cell.angle_beta   90.00
_cell.angle_gamma   90.00
#
_symmetry.space_group_name_H-M   'P 1'
#
loop_
_entity.id
_entity.type
_entity.pdbx_description
1 polymer ?
#
loop_
_entity_poly.entity_id
_entity_poly.type
_entity_poly.pdbx_seq_one_letter_code
_entity_poly.pdbx_strand_id
1 'polypeptide(L)'
;MTISFKEMGLAQPLLQATEALGYTQATPVQEKVIPAALIGGDWMVSSQTGSGKTAAFLLPLLNQLLAANPNGKPVPGRAEPQVLVLCPTRELAQQVTADAINLVKFARGIRIATIMGGMPYGKQISQIKGANLVVATPGRLLDLSNSRSIRLDKVKCMIIDEADRMLDLGFQDDIEAIHQLCSDRGQTLMFSATFAPRIMQLATSLMNNPGRIELANAHDKHENISQTLHWADSVAHKHKLLSHWLSDPTMEQAVVFASTQVDSEAIADSLRADGYDATALHGAMPQAVRNRRLQSLRKGQTRILVATDVAARGIDVPTITHVINFGLPMKAEDYVHRIGRTGRAGRSGVAITLAEHRDRSKIRAIEQYTQQPLQAEVIPGLEPSEKSRKPSSRPGAGRPGRSFGGKGASNASNRHGQGQGQGFGQGQGQGQGEGKTFKQNHFAKPTGPKFAGSGKPSSGPKFGGGKPSGQKRSFA
;
A
#
# COMPACT_ATOMS: atom_id res chain seq x y z
N MET A 1 3.23 -0.26 -32.53
CA MET A 1 2.30 -1.39 -32.81
C MET A 1 1.98 -2.04 -31.47
N THR A 2 0.74 -2.10 -31.07
CA THR A 2 0.30 -2.75 -29.82
C THR A 2 0.23 -4.26 -30.07
N ILE A 3 0.92 -5.05 -29.24
CA ILE A 3 0.98 -6.50 -29.34
C ILE A 3 -0.34 -7.09 -28.80
N SER A 4 -0.93 -8.01 -29.55
CA SER A 4 -2.12 -8.75 -29.10
C SER A 4 -1.76 -9.82 -28.07
N PHE A 5 -2.63 -10.08 -27.09
CA PHE A 5 -2.44 -11.18 -26.14
C PHE A 5 -2.28 -12.55 -26.83
N LYS A 6 -2.86 -12.73 -28.03
CA LYS A 6 -2.74 -13.97 -28.83
C LYS A 6 -1.31 -14.25 -29.30
N GLU A 7 -0.50 -13.19 -29.46
CA GLU A 7 0.90 -13.28 -29.91
C GLU A 7 1.87 -13.53 -28.75
N MET A 8 1.40 -13.48 -27.49
CA MET A 8 2.24 -13.61 -26.29
C MET A 8 2.43 -15.06 -25.82
N GLY A 9 1.93 -16.07 -26.56
CA GLY A 9 2.10 -17.47 -26.19
C GLY A 9 1.30 -17.94 -24.97
N LEU A 10 0.20 -17.26 -24.66
CA LEU A 10 -0.68 -17.62 -23.56
C LEU A 10 -1.62 -18.79 -23.93
N ALA A 11 -1.90 -19.65 -22.95
CA ALA A 11 -2.82 -20.77 -23.12
C ALA A 11 -4.25 -20.30 -23.44
N GLN A 12 -4.96 -21.06 -24.27
CA GLN A 12 -6.30 -20.72 -24.75
C GLN A 12 -7.31 -20.35 -23.65
N PRO A 13 -7.36 -21.02 -22.46
CA PRO A 13 -8.26 -20.60 -21.38
C PRO A 13 -7.99 -19.19 -20.84
N LEU A 14 -6.74 -18.74 -20.85
CA LEU A 14 -6.36 -17.38 -20.41
C LEU A 14 -6.74 -16.35 -21.47
N LEU A 15 -6.57 -16.68 -22.76
CA LEU A 15 -7.03 -15.81 -23.84
C LEU A 15 -8.54 -15.61 -23.82
N GLN A 16 -9.31 -16.68 -23.58
CA GLN A 16 -10.76 -16.57 -23.38
C GLN A 16 -11.13 -15.69 -22.19
N ALA A 17 -10.34 -15.77 -21.09
CA ALA A 17 -10.57 -14.92 -19.93
C ALA A 17 -10.26 -13.46 -20.22
N THR A 18 -9.17 -13.13 -20.93
CA THR A 18 -8.82 -11.75 -21.31
C THR A 18 -9.89 -11.16 -22.24
N GLU A 19 -10.40 -11.92 -23.21
CA GLU A 19 -11.50 -11.47 -24.08
C GLU A 19 -12.79 -11.21 -23.27
N ALA A 20 -13.16 -12.12 -22.36
CA ALA A 20 -14.35 -11.97 -21.51
C ALA A 20 -14.26 -10.80 -20.55
N LEU A 21 -13.04 -10.37 -20.18
CA LEU A 21 -12.77 -9.19 -19.34
C LEU A 21 -12.67 -7.90 -20.16
N GLY A 22 -12.80 -7.96 -21.48
CA GLY A 22 -12.71 -6.81 -22.37
C GLY A 22 -11.28 -6.31 -22.59
N TYR A 23 -10.27 -7.14 -22.37
CA TYR A 23 -8.86 -6.81 -22.63
C TYR A 23 -8.60 -6.99 -24.13
N THR A 24 -8.78 -5.93 -24.89
CA THR A 24 -8.63 -5.95 -26.36
C THR A 24 -7.17 -5.83 -26.81
N GLN A 25 -6.40 -5.03 -26.09
CA GLN A 25 -4.99 -4.76 -26.37
C GLN A 25 -4.19 -4.81 -25.08
N ALA A 26 -2.93 -5.23 -25.19
CA ALA A 26 -2.02 -5.20 -24.05
C ALA A 26 -1.61 -3.76 -23.72
N THR A 27 -1.51 -3.46 -22.45
CA THR A 27 -0.92 -2.21 -21.98
C THR A 27 0.61 -2.26 -22.12
N PRO A 28 1.34 -1.11 -22.12
CA PRO A 28 2.79 -1.10 -22.24
C PRO A 28 3.52 -1.96 -21.20
N VAL A 29 2.98 -2.08 -19.96
CA VAL A 29 3.54 -2.95 -18.94
C VAL A 29 3.31 -4.42 -19.27
N GLN A 30 2.16 -4.77 -19.80
CA GLN A 30 1.84 -6.15 -20.20
C GLN A 30 2.68 -6.60 -21.40
N GLU A 31 2.87 -5.73 -22.40
CA GLU A 31 3.70 -6.01 -23.57
C GLU A 31 5.15 -6.36 -23.20
N LYS A 32 5.73 -5.68 -22.21
CA LYS A 32 7.11 -5.92 -21.80
C LYS A 32 7.25 -7.03 -20.74
N VAL A 33 6.33 -7.09 -19.78
CA VAL A 33 6.47 -8.00 -18.62
C VAL A 33 6.03 -9.42 -18.98
N ILE A 34 4.93 -9.62 -19.74
CA ILE A 34 4.42 -10.96 -20.02
C ILE A 34 5.47 -11.81 -20.73
N PRO A 35 6.07 -11.38 -21.86
CA PRO A 35 7.12 -12.17 -22.52
C PRO A 35 8.35 -12.38 -21.65
N ALA A 36 8.80 -11.34 -20.93
CA ALA A 36 9.96 -11.43 -20.04
C ALA A 36 9.76 -12.47 -18.91
N ALA A 37 8.59 -12.46 -18.27
CA ALA A 37 8.25 -13.42 -17.21
C ALA A 37 8.08 -14.85 -17.73
N LEU A 38 7.62 -15.04 -18.98
CA LEU A 38 7.52 -16.37 -19.61
C LEU A 38 8.89 -16.98 -19.92
N ILE A 39 9.90 -16.17 -20.26
CA ILE A 39 11.28 -16.61 -20.48
C ILE A 39 11.92 -17.07 -19.16
N GLY A 40 11.49 -16.52 -18.04
CA GLY A 40 12.04 -16.80 -16.70
C GLY A 40 13.03 -15.74 -16.23
N GLY A 41 13.76 -16.05 -15.15
CA GLY A 41 14.69 -15.12 -14.48
C GLY A 41 13.97 -14.07 -13.62
N ASP A 42 14.75 -13.26 -12.94
CA ASP A 42 14.24 -12.25 -12.03
C ASP A 42 14.06 -10.90 -12.74
N TRP A 43 12.97 -10.21 -12.46
CA TRP A 43 12.65 -8.93 -13.10
C TRP A 43 12.19 -7.88 -12.10
N MET A 44 12.78 -6.70 -12.19
CA MET A 44 12.33 -5.49 -11.53
C MET A 44 11.49 -4.65 -12.50
N VAL A 45 10.29 -4.29 -12.09
CA VAL A 45 9.35 -3.55 -12.94
C VAL A 45 8.93 -2.26 -12.24
N SER A 46 9.22 -1.11 -12.87
CA SER A 46 8.68 0.18 -12.45
C SER A 46 7.53 0.59 -13.34
N SER A 47 6.36 0.79 -12.75
CA SER A 47 5.19 1.28 -13.49
C SER A 47 4.16 1.91 -12.55
N GLN A 48 3.38 2.85 -13.08
CA GLN A 48 2.34 3.57 -12.33
C GLN A 48 1.19 2.65 -11.86
N THR A 49 0.45 3.08 -10.83
CA THR A 49 -0.80 2.41 -10.43
C THR A 49 -1.85 2.53 -11.55
N GLY A 50 -2.60 1.46 -11.79
CA GLY A 50 -3.62 1.44 -12.85
C GLY A 50 -3.08 1.15 -14.25
N SER A 51 -1.79 0.88 -14.43
CA SER A 51 -1.19 0.53 -15.72
C SER A 51 -1.47 -0.90 -16.20
N GLY A 52 -2.13 -1.74 -15.38
CA GLY A 52 -2.42 -3.14 -15.72
C GLY A 52 -1.39 -4.14 -15.20
N LYS A 53 -0.56 -3.78 -14.18
CA LYS A 53 0.45 -4.64 -13.56
C LYS A 53 -0.08 -6.00 -13.13
N THR A 54 -1.26 -6.03 -12.52
CA THR A 54 -1.85 -7.27 -11.97
C THR A 54 -1.97 -8.34 -13.05
N ALA A 55 -2.52 -8.01 -14.21
CA ALA A 55 -2.60 -8.94 -15.33
C ALA A 55 -1.21 -9.23 -15.92
N ALA A 56 -0.30 -8.26 -15.92
CA ALA A 56 1.06 -8.44 -16.44
C ALA A 56 1.85 -9.52 -15.69
N PHE A 57 1.70 -9.64 -14.35
CA PHE A 57 2.35 -10.73 -13.62
C PHE A 57 1.48 -11.98 -13.49
N LEU A 58 0.15 -11.86 -13.40
CA LEU A 58 -0.70 -13.03 -13.23
C LEU A 58 -0.74 -13.91 -14.48
N LEU A 59 -0.87 -13.33 -15.67
CA LEU A 59 -1.02 -14.09 -16.91
C LEU A 59 0.14 -15.07 -17.17
N PRO A 60 1.44 -14.66 -17.12
CA PRO A 60 2.54 -15.59 -17.34
C PRO A 60 2.61 -16.68 -16.27
N LEU A 61 2.31 -16.37 -15.00
CA LEU A 61 2.36 -17.34 -13.91
C LEU A 61 1.22 -18.34 -13.96
N LEU A 62 0.01 -17.89 -14.29
CA LEU A 62 -1.10 -18.78 -14.52
C LEU A 62 -0.85 -19.68 -15.74
N ASN A 63 -0.18 -19.15 -16.77
CA ASN A 63 0.26 -19.94 -17.92
C ASN A 63 1.23 -21.04 -17.54
N GLN A 64 2.22 -20.75 -16.70
CA GLN A 64 3.15 -21.73 -16.15
C GLN A 64 2.44 -22.81 -15.30
N LEU A 65 1.48 -22.40 -14.45
CA LEU A 65 0.68 -23.35 -13.66
C LEU A 65 -0.16 -24.27 -14.55
N LEU A 66 -0.74 -23.78 -15.64
CA LEU A 66 -1.49 -24.58 -16.61
C LEU A 66 -0.57 -25.56 -17.34
N ALA A 67 0.60 -25.12 -17.77
CA ALA A 67 1.60 -25.98 -18.43
C ALA A 67 2.10 -27.08 -17.49
N ALA A 68 2.25 -26.81 -16.19
CA ALA A 68 2.65 -27.80 -15.19
C ALA A 68 1.54 -28.80 -14.85
N ASN A 69 0.26 -28.47 -15.11
CA ASN A 69 -0.89 -29.35 -14.85
C ASN A 69 -1.86 -29.41 -16.06
N PRO A 70 -1.43 -29.93 -17.21
CA PRO A 70 -2.21 -29.90 -18.46
C PRO A 70 -3.53 -30.67 -18.36
N ASN A 71 -3.60 -31.67 -17.49
CA ASN A 71 -4.81 -32.46 -17.27
C ASN A 71 -5.81 -31.83 -16.31
N GLY A 72 -5.49 -30.65 -15.73
CA GLY A 72 -6.36 -29.94 -14.78
C GLY A 72 -6.73 -30.77 -13.54
N LYS A 73 -5.88 -31.72 -13.14
CA LYS A 73 -6.16 -32.55 -11.96
C LYS A 73 -6.06 -31.70 -10.68
N PRO A 74 -7.00 -31.85 -9.73
CA PRO A 74 -6.87 -31.19 -8.44
C PRO A 74 -5.58 -31.60 -7.73
N VAL A 75 -4.83 -30.63 -7.19
CA VAL A 75 -3.66 -30.91 -6.38
C VAL A 75 -4.12 -31.51 -5.04
N PRO A 76 -3.56 -32.65 -4.59
CA PRO A 76 -3.92 -33.24 -3.31
C PRO A 76 -3.73 -32.25 -2.15
N GLY A 77 -4.60 -32.30 -1.17
CA GLY A 77 -4.87 -31.32 -0.13
C GLY A 77 -3.72 -30.84 0.78
N ARG A 78 -2.49 -30.76 0.28
CA ARG A 78 -1.36 -30.11 0.97
C ARG A 78 -1.38 -28.62 0.69
N ALA A 79 -0.97 -27.82 1.66
CA ALA A 79 -0.79 -26.37 1.54
C ALA A 79 0.65 -26.06 1.08
N GLU A 80 0.95 -26.37 -0.19
CA GLU A 80 2.27 -26.24 -0.85
C GLU A 80 2.09 -25.47 -2.16
N PRO A 81 1.90 -24.13 -2.12
CA PRO A 81 1.70 -23.33 -3.32
C PRO A 81 2.95 -23.30 -4.21
N GLN A 82 2.75 -23.22 -5.53
CA GLN A 82 3.81 -23.06 -6.51
C GLN A 82 4.06 -21.58 -6.85
N VAL A 83 3.05 -20.74 -6.68
CA VAL A 83 3.14 -19.29 -6.92
C VAL A 83 2.70 -18.53 -5.67
N LEU A 84 3.52 -17.58 -5.26
CA LEU A 84 3.28 -16.69 -4.12
C LEU A 84 3.27 -15.23 -4.58
N VAL A 85 2.21 -14.50 -4.25
CA VAL A 85 2.12 -13.05 -4.46
C VAL A 85 2.07 -12.36 -3.11
N LEU A 86 3.04 -11.51 -2.82
CA LEU A 86 3.07 -10.65 -1.64
C LEU A 86 2.47 -9.29 -1.96
N CYS A 87 1.55 -8.83 -1.12
CA CYS A 87 0.90 -7.53 -1.21
C CYS A 87 1.02 -6.77 0.11
N PRO A 88 1.21 -5.44 0.10
CA PRO A 88 1.35 -4.63 1.33
C PRO A 88 0.07 -4.54 2.16
N THR A 89 -1.09 -4.62 1.52
CA THR A 89 -2.39 -4.41 2.18
C THR A 89 -3.35 -5.55 1.90
N ARG A 90 -4.32 -5.71 2.83
CA ARG A 90 -5.38 -6.72 2.73
C ARG A 90 -6.29 -6.47 1.53
N GLU A 91 -6.55 -5.21 1.26
CA GLU A 91 -7.39 -4.76 0.16
C GLU A 91 -6.77 -5.12 -1.20
N LEU A 92 -5.47 -4.86 -1.37
CA LEU A 92 -4.75 -5.23 -2.59
C LEU A 92 -4.67 -6.75 -2.75
N ALA A 93 -4.42 -7.49 -1.65
CA ALA A 93 -4.42 -8.95 -1.71
C ALA A 93 -5.77 -9.52 -2.15
N GLN A 94 -6.90 -8.94 -1.66
CA GLN A 94 -8.24 -9.32 -2.11
C GLN A 94 -8.48 -9.00 -3.58
N GLN A 95 -8.03 -7.84 -4.04
CA GLN A 95 -8.16 -7.42 -5.44
C GLN A 95 -7.36 -8.34 -6.36
N VAL A 96 -6.07 -8.55 -6.09
CA VAL A 96 -5.22 -9.46 -6.87
C VAL A 96 -5.81 -10.87 -6.90
N THR A 97 -6.39 -11.35 -5.78
CA THR A 97 -7.08 -12.64 -5.75
C THR A 97 -8.31 -12.66 -6.65
N ALA A 98 -9.12 -11.60 -6.64
CA ALA A 98 -10.31 -11.51 -7.50
C ALA A 98 -9.91 -11.46 -8.98
N ASP A 99 -8.88 -10.71 -9.33
CA ASP A 99 -8.34 -10.67 -10.70
C ASP A 99 -7.83 -12.04 -11.14
N ALA A 100 -7.08 -12.73 -10.28
CA ALA A 100 -6.60 -14.07 -10.55
C ALA A 100 -7.74 -15.08 -10.77
N ILE A 101 -8.81 -15.02 -9.95
CA ILE A 101 -10.00 -15.86 -10.11
C ILE A 101 -10.69 -15.59 -11.45
N ASN A 102 -10.83 -14.33 -11.85
CA ASN A 102 -11.41 -13.95 -13.13
C ASN A 102 -10.58 -14.46 -14.31
N LEU A 103 -9.26 -14.39 -14.22
CA LEU A 103 -8.34 -14.87 -15.27
C LEU A 103 -8.33 -16.39 -15.41
N VAL A 104 -8.66 -17.15 -14.36
CA VAL A 104 -8.74 -18.63 -14.45
C VAL A 104 -10.16 -19.14 -14.67
N LYS A 105 -11.12 -18.29 -14.97
CA LYS A 105 -12.55 -18.65 -15.13
C LYS A 105 -12.78 -19.81 -16.12
N PHE A 106 -11.99 -19.90 -17.17
CA PHE A 106 -12.07 -20.94 -18.21
C PHE A 106 -11.00 -22.02 -18.05
N ALA A 107 -10.14 -21.91 -17.05
CA ALA A 107 -9.09 -22.88 -16.75
C ALA A 107 -9.55 -23.89 -15.70
N ARG A 108 -8.97 -25.12 -15.75
CA ARG A 108 -9.23 -26.17 -14.77
C ARG A 108 -7.96 -26.47 -13.95
N GLY A 109 -8.15 -26.94 -12.72
CA GLY A 109 -7.06 -27.42 -11.87
C GLY A 109 -6.21 -26.34 -11.19
N ILE A 110 -6.57 -25.05 -11.30
CA ILE A 110 -5.93 -23.97 -10.57
C ILE A 110 -6.82 -23.56 -9.39
N ARG A 111 -6.26 -23.63 -8.20
CA ARG A 111 -6.88 -23.18 -6.96
C ARG A 111 -6.12 -22.01 -6.37
N ILE A 112 -6.84 -20.94 -6.05
CA ILE A 112 -6.28 -19.69 -5.54
C ILE A 112 -6.74 -19.50 -4.10
N ALA A 113 -5.84 -19.08 -3.21
CA ALA A 113 -6.16 -18.74 -1.84
C ALA A 113 -5.60 -17.39 -1.43
N THR A 114 -6.28 -16.72 -0.48
CA THR A 114 -5.85 -15.45 0.08
C THR A 114 -5.48 -15.61 1.55
N ILE A 115 -4.30 -15.11 1.94
CA ILE A 115 -3.79 -15.10 3.31
C ILE A 115 -3.61 -13.66 3.76
N MET A 116 -4.37 -13.23 4.78
CA MET A 116 -4.27 -11.86 5.28
C MET A 116 -4.70 -11.75 6.75
N GLY A 117 -4.16 -10.75 7.45
CA GLY A 117 -4.58 -10.44 8.81
C GLY A 117 -6.07 -10.08 8.91
N GLY A 118 -6.65 -10.19 10.11
CA GLY A 118 -8.06 -9.83 10.34
C GLY A 118 -9.10 -10.87 9.89
N MET A 119 -8.66 -12.02 9.38
CA MET A 119 -9.51 -13.16 9.03
C MET A 119 -9.27 -14.33 10.00
N PRO A 120 -10.30 -15.15 10.30
CA PRO A 120 -10.13 -16.32 11.15
C PRO A 120 -9.12 -17.33 10.59
N TYR A 121 -8.19 -17.82 11.44
CA TYR A 121 -7.14 -18.77 11.05
C TYR A 121 -7.71 -20.07 10.44
N GLY A 122 -8.69 -20.69 11.08
CA GLY A 122 -9.29 -21.95 10.61
C GLY A 122 -9.84 -21.84 9.19
N LYS A 123 -10.46 -20.70 8.84
CA LYS A 123 -10.97 -20.46 7.49
C LYS A 123 -9.83 -20.39 6.49
N GLN A 124 -8.75 -19.68 6.80
CA GLN A 124 -7.60 -19.55 5.91
C GLN A 124 -6.88 -20.90 5.74
N ILE A 125 -6.65 -21.64 6.84
CA ILE A 125 -6.05 -22.99 6.79
C ILE A 125 -6.84 -23.94 5.90
N SER A 126 -8.18 -23.86 5.90
CA SER A 126 -8.99 -24.68 4.98
C SER A 126 -8.88 -24.22 3.52
N GLN A 127 -8.74 -22.94 3.26
CA GLN A 127 -8.65 -22.37 1.91
C GLN A 127 -7.33 -22.68 1.22
N ILE A 128 -6.21 -22.71 1.97
CA ILE A 128 -4.87 -22.93 1.39
C ILE A 128 -4.61 -24.39 1.00
N LYS A 129 -5.42 -25.35 1.49
CA LYS A 129 -5.26 -26.76 1.11
C LYS A 129 -5.47 -26.95 -0.37
N GLY A 130 -4.43 -27.43 -1.07
CA GLY A 130 -4.44 -27.64 -2.51
C GLY A 130 -4.40 -26.35 -3.35
N ALA A 131 -4.09 -25.18 -2.76
CA ALA A 131 -3.92 -23.96 -3.51
C ALA A 131 -2.59 -24.00 -4.29
N ASN A 132 -2.64 -23.67 -5.59
CA ASN A 132 -1.49 -23.53 -6.46
C ASN A 132 -0.90 -22.13 -6.39
N LEU A 133 -1.77 -21.13 -6.25
CA LEU A 133 -1.43 -19.72 -6.12
C LEU A 133 -1.95 -19.19 -4.79
N VAL A 134 -1.07 -18.56 -4.04
CA VAL A 134 -1.40 -17.88 -2.78
C VAL A 134 -1.08 -16.40 -2.92
N VAL A 135 -2.07 -15.54 -2.61
CA VAL A 135 -1.91 -14.10 -2.48
C VAL A 135 -1.91 -13.75 -1.01
N ALA A 136 -0.89 -13.08 -0.52
CA ALA A 136 -0.72 -12.91 0.93
C ALA A 136 -0.24 -11.52 1.34
N THR A 137 -0.59 -11.12 2.58
CA THR A 137 0.15 -10.08 3.30
C THR A 137 1.25 -10.73 4.14
N PRO A 138 2.47 -10.12 4.22
CA PRO A 138 3.67 -10.78 4.78
C PRO A 138 3.47 -11.36 6.18
N GLY A 139 3.09 -10.55 7.18
CA GLY A 139 3.00 -11.01 8.57
C GLY A 139 2.08 -12.23 8.78
N ARG A 140 0.87 -12.28 8.18
CA ARG A 140 -0.04 -13.43 8.31
C ARG A 140 0.50 -14.68 7.60
N LEU A 141 1.23 -14.51 6.52
CA LEU A 141 1.86 -15.63 5.84
C LEU A 141 2.94 -16.27 6.71
N LEU A 142 3.77 -15.45 7.36
CA LEU A 142 4.77 -15.91 8.33
C LEU A 142 4.13 -16.63 9.53
N ASP A 143 3.04 -16.09 10.10
CA ASP A 143 2.29 -16.76 11.18
C ASP A 143 1.86 -18.17 10.79
N LEU A 144 1.30 -18.34 9.58
CA LEU A 144 0.85 -19.63 9.08
C LEU A 144 2.02 -20.56 8.72
N SER A 145 3.14 -20.03 8.26
CA SER A 145 4.34 -20.80 8.00
C SER A 145 5.00 -21.27 9.29
N ASN A 146 5.13 -20.41 10.29
CA ASN A 146 5.67 -20.73 11.61
C ASN A 146 4.82 -21.79 12.34
N SER A 147 3.50 -21.75 12.17
CA SER A 147 2.59 -22.77 12.67
C SER A 147 2.56 -24.06 11.82
N ARG A 148 3.42 -24.17 10.79
CA ARG A 148 3.48 -25.28 9.83
C ARG A 148 2.14 -25.57 9.13
N SER A 149 1.26 -24.58 9.05
CA SER A 149 -0.01 -24.68 8.35
C SER A 149 0.13 -24.57 6.84
N ILE A 150 1.22 -23.94 6.37
CA ILE A 150 1.60 -23.83 4.96
C ILE A 150 3.10 -24.08 4.81
N ARG A 151 3.52 -24.66 3.71
CA ARG A 151 4.93 -24.87 3.34
C ARG A 151 5.24 -24.04 2.09
N LEU A 152 6.32 -23.28 2.14
CA LEU A 152 6.73 -22.39 1.07
C LEU A 152 7.91 -22.91 0.24
N ASP A 153 8.49 -24.05 0.63
CA ASP A 153 9.62 -24.68 -0.07
C ASP A 153 9.31 -25.13 -1.50
N LYS A 154 8.02 -25.25 -1.87
CA LYS A 154 7.57 -25.58 -3.23
C LYS A 154 7.21 -24.39 -4.10
N VAL A 155 7.41 -23.18 -3.58
CA VAL A 155 7.19 -21.94 -4.36
C VAL A 155 8.23 -21.85 -5.47
N LYS A 156 7.79 -21.82 -6.72
CA LYS A 156 8.63 -21.69 -7.92
C LYS A 156 8.79 -20.24 -8.34
N CYS A 157 7.74 -19.43 -8.15
CA CYS A 157 7.77 -18.03 -8.46
C CYS A 157 7.19 -17.18 -7.33
N MET A 158 7.89 -16.10 -6.98
CA MET A 158 7.48 -15.12 -5.98
C MET A 158 7.30 -13.76 -6.62
N ILE A 159 6.15 -13.12 -6.36
CA ILE A 159 5.86 -11.76 -6.77
C ILE A 159 5.84 -10.86 -5.53
N ILE A 160 6.47 -9.71 -5.63
CA ILE A 160 6.47 -8.65 -4.64
C ILE A 160 5.79 -7.44 -5.29
N ASP A 161 4.50 -7.24 -5.00
CA ASP A 161 3.73 -6.13 -5.58
C ASP A 161 3.70 -4.92 -4.64
N GLU A 162 3.91 -3.72 -5.17
CA GLU A 162 4.09 -2.49 -4.41
C GLU A 162 5.21 -2.62 -3.34
N ALA A 163 6.43 -3.02 -3.77
CA ALA A 163 7.57 -3.24 -2.87
C ALA A 163 7.94 -2.00 -2.05
N ASP A 164 7.89 -0.81 -2.64
CA ASP A 164 8.07 0.48 -1.97
C ASP A 164 7.11 0.65 -0.78
N ARG A 165 5.87 0.23 -0.96
CA ARG A 165 4.85 0.27 0.09
C ARG A 165 5.11 -0.74 1.20
N MET A 166 5.59 -1.93 0.86
CA MET A 166 5.94 -2.92 1.88
C MET A 166 7.09 -2.42 2.76
N LEU A 167 8.10 -1.78 2.18
CA LEU A 167 9.18 -1.15 2.95
C LEU A 167 8.67 -0.01 3.83
N ASP A 168 7.75 0.82 3.33
CA ASP A 168 7.12 1.90 4.11
C ASP A 168 6.33 1.39 5.32
N LEU A 169 5.75 0.20 5.22
CA LEU A 169 5.01 -0.47 6.29
C LEU A 169 5.91 -1.29 7.23
N GLY A 170 7.21 -1.34 6.98
CA GLY A 170 8.18 -2.06 7.80
C GLY A 170 8.22 -3.57 7.58
N PHE A 171 7.78 -4.07 6.41
CA PHE A 171 7.76 -5.50 6.10
C PHE A 171 9.07 -6.02 5.50
N GLN A 172 10.18 -5.28 5.60
CA GLN A 172 11.45 -5.72 5.02
C GLN A 172 11.87 -7.09 5.57
N ASP A 173 11.95 -7.21 6.89
CA ASP A 173 12.38 -8.44 7.57
C ASP A 173 11.43 -9.61 7.28
N ASP A 174 10.11 -9.33 7.20
CA ASP A 174 9.11 -10.33 6.86
C ASP A 174 9.31 -10.86 5.43
N ILE A 175 9.58 -9.97 4.46
CA ILE A 175 9.82 -10.35 3.06
C ILE A 175 11.09 -11.19 2.94
N GLU A 176 12.17 -10.81 3.61
CA GLU A 176 13.44 -11.54 3.63
C GLU A 176 13.26 -12.94 4.26
N ALA A 177 12.52 -13.03 5.37
CA ALA A 177 12.21 -14.31 6.00
C ALA A 177 11.36 -15.22 5.09
N ILE A 178 10.34 -14.68 4.41
CA ILE A 178 9.52 -15.43 3.44
C ILE A 178 10.38 -15.91 2.27
N HIS A 179 11.26 -15.05 1.77
CA HIS A 179 12.19 -15.40 0.69
C HIS A 179 13.06 -16.60 1.04
N GLN A 180 13.62 -16.65 2.26
CA GLN A 180 14.43 -17.78 2.75
C GLN A 180 13.64 -19.08 2.83
N LEU A 181 12.33 -19.02 3.11
CA LEU A 181 11.45 -20.18 3.15
C LEU A 181 11.10 -20.74 1.75
N CYS A 182 11.29 -19.95 0.69
CA CYS A 182 11.01 -20.33 -0.70
C CYS A 182 12.27 -20.95 -1.37
N SER A 183 12.74 -22.10 -0.86
CA SER A 183 14.02 -22.71 -1.29
C SER A 183 14.04 -23.18 -2.75
N ASP A 184 12.90 -23.62 -3.29
CA ASP A 184 12.78 -24.10 -4.69
C ASP A 184 12.49 -22.98 -5.70
N ARG A 185 12.55 -21.72 -5.27
CA ARG A 185 12.21 -20.58 -6.10
C ARG A 185 13.22 -20.35 -7.22
N GLY A 186 12.73 -20.33 -8.45
CA GLY A 186 13.49 -20.06 -9.68
C GLY A 186 13.27 -18.68 -10.27
N GLN A 187 12.24 -17.93 -9.80
CA GLN A 187 11.90 -16.63 -10.34
C GLN A 187 11.34 -15.69 -9.28
N THR A 188 11.75 -14.41 -9.33
CA THR A 188 11.16 -13.31 -8.56
C THR A 188 10.78 -12.16 -9.48
N LEU A 189 9.55 -11.69 -9.37
CA LEU A 189 9.09 -10.47 -10.05
C LEU A 189 8.81 -9.40 -8.97
N MET A 190 9.54 -8.29 -9.01
CA MET A 190 9.37 -7.18 -8.07
C MET A 190 8.77 -5.97 -8.78
N PHE A 191 7.61 -5.53 -8.32
CA PHE A 191 6.91 -4.35 -8.80
C PHE A 191 7.02 -3.22 -7.79
N SER A 192 7.39 -2.04 -8.25
CA SER A 192 7.50 -0.82 -7.44
C SER A 192 7.10 0.40 -8.29
N ALA A 193 6.68 1.48 -7.66
CA ALA A 193 6.47 2.74 -8.36
C ALA A 193 7.82 3.41 -8.73
N THR A 194 8.85 3.18 -7.92
CA THR A 194 10.19 3.77 -8.11
C THR A 194 11.30 2.78 -7.82
N PHE A 195 12.48 2.99 -8.41
CA PHE A 195 13.71 2.26 -8.07
C PHE A 195 14.59 3.07 -7.10
N ALA A 196 13.99 3.56 -6.02
CA ALA A 196 14.72 4.25 -4.95
C ALA A 196 15.85 3.37 -4.36
N PRO A 197 16.92 3.93 -3.77
CA PRO A 197 18.07 3.17 -3.26
C PRO A 197 17.69 2.00 -2.34
N ARG A 198 16.70 2.18 -1.45
CA ARG A 198 16.23 1.12 -0.56
C ARG A 198 15.52 -0.03 -1.30
N ILE A 199 14.84 0.24 -2.42
CA ILE A 199 14.27 -0.80 -3.28
C ILE A 199 15.38 -1.57 -3.97
N MET A 200 16.42 -0.88 -4.42
CA MET A 200 17.59 -1.52 -5.01
C MET A 200 18.33 -2.41 -4.02
N GLN A 201 18.44 -2.00 -2.74
CA GLN A 201 19.02 -2.83 -1.69
C GLN A 201 18.20 -4.10 -1.46
N LEU A 202 16.87 -3.97 -1.34
CA LEU A 202 15.96 -5.11 -1.22
C LEU A 202 16.07 -6.05 -2.43
N ALA A 203 16.12 -5.51 -3.65
CA ALA A 203 16.30 -6.32 -4.85
C ALA A 203 17.62 -7.10 -4.83
N THR A 204 18.70 -6.46 -4.39
CA THR A 204 20.02 -7.13 -4.29
C THR A 204 20.00 -8.29 -3.30
N SER A 205 19.23 -8.21 -2.21
CA SER A 205 19.12 -9.29 -1.22
C SER A 205 18.21 -10.44 -1.65
N LEU A 206 17.23 -10.18 -2.53
CA LEU A 206 16.18 -11.15 -2.88
C LEU A 206 16.29 -11.73 -4.29
N MET A 207 17.03 -11.11 -5.19
CA MET A 207 16.98 -11.39 -6.62
C MET A 207 18.37 -11.70 -7.19
N ASN A 208 18.40 -12.53 -8.22
CA ASN A 208 19.64 -12.92 -8.90
C ASN A 208 19.72 -12.23 -10.27
N ASN A 209 20.64 -11.26 -10.42
CA ASN A 209 20.86 -10.49 -11.65
C ASN A 209 19.56 -10.05 -12.34
N PRO A 210 18.68 -9.30 -11.65
CA PRO A 210 17.37 -8.99 -12.20
C PRO A 210 17.45 -8.10 -13.42
N GLY A 211 16.68 -8.47 -14.47
CA GLY A 211 16.39 -7.56 -15.57
C GLY A 211 15.54 -6.39 -15.08
N ARG A 212 15.61 -5.24 -15.78
CA ARG A 212 14.86 -4.03 -15.42
C ARG A 212 13.93 -3.62 -16.54
N ILE A 213 12.67 -3.37 -16.16
CA ILE A 213 11.64 -2.83 -17.05
C ILE A 213 11.15 -1.52 -16.42
N GLU A 214 11.56 -0.42 -17.01
CA GLU A 214 11.16 0.92 -16.56
C GLU A 214 10.12 1.48 -17.53
N LEU A 215 8.92 1.76 -17.02
CA LEU A 215 7.77 2.26 -17.77
C LEU A 215 7.17 3.53 -17.16
N ALA A 216 7.55 3.84 -15.93
CA ALA A 216 7.18 5.07 -15.26
C ALA A 216 8.46 5.80 -14.86
N ASN A 217 8.57 7.05 -15.27
CA ASN A 217 9.42 7.97 -14.55
C ASN A 217 8.60 8.50 -13.38
N ALA A 218 9.21 8.66 -12.20
CA ALA A 218 8.58 9.31 -11.06
C ALA A 218 8.02 10.71 -11.42
N HIS A 219 8.44 11.23 -12.56
CA HIS A 219 8.14 12.55 -13.12
C HIS A 219 7.13 12.51 -14.28
N ASP A 220 6.58 11.33 -14.66
CA ASP A 220 5.59 11.29 -15.72
C ASP A 220 4.39 12.14 -15.32
N LYS A 221 4.05 13.07 -16.17
CA LYS A 221 2.88 13.92 -16.00
C LYS A 221 1.63 13.04 -15.97
N HIS A 222 0.84 13.16 -14.92
CA HIS A 222 -0.51 12.60 -14.89
C HIS A 222 -1.42 13.47 -15.77
N GLU A 223 -1.23 13.41 -17.09
CA GLU A 223 -1.90 14.29 -18.07
C GLU A 223 -3.44 14.22 -17.98
N ASN A 224 -3.96 13.11 -17.50
CA ASN A 224 -5.39 12.90 -17.29
C ASN A 224 -5.89 13.43 -15.94
N ILE A 225 -5.03 14.02 -15.09
CA ILE A 225 -5.42 14.51 -13.77
C ILE A 225 -5.14 16.00 -13.68
N SER A 226 -6.22 16.80 -13.64
CA SER A 226 -6.11 18.22 -13.33
C SER A 226 -5.76 18.42 -11.86
N GLN A 227 -4.73 19.20 -11.55
CA GLN A 227 -4.23 19.40 -10.19
C GLN A 227 -4.33 20.87 -9.78
N THR A 228 -5.01 21.13 -8.66
CA THR A 228 -5.23 22.48 -8.14
C THR A 228 -4.84 22.57 -6.67
N LEU A 229 -4.23 23.68 -6.27
CA LEU A 229 -3.87 24.00 -4.88
C LEU A 229 -4.71 25.16 -4.37
N HIS A 230 -5.33 25.01 -3.21
CA HIS A 230 -5.99 26.11 -2.49
C HIS A 230 -5.31 26.34 -1.14
N TRP A 231 -4.92 27.59 -0.89
CA TRP A 231 -4.42 28.01 0.41
C TRP A 231 -5.58 28.28 1.35
N ALA A 232 -5.49 27.80 2.57
CA ALA A 232 -6.49 27.98 3.62
C ALA A 232 -5.86 28.62 4.86
N ASP A 233 -6.62 29.46 5.56
CA ASP A 233 -6.17 30.10 6.80
C ASP A 233 -6.29 29.20 8.03
N SER A 234 -7.22 28.23 7.98
CA SER A 234 -7.56 27.35 9.10
C SER A 234 -8.23 26.07 8.62
N VAL A 235 -8.39 25.11 9.52
CA VAL A 235 -9.17 23.89 9.28
C VAL A 235 -10.63 24.22 8.92
N ALA A 236 -11.27 25.21 9.56
CA ALA A 236 -12.62 25.66 9.22
C ALA A 236 -12.70 26.20 7.79
N HIS A 237 -11.66 26.90 7.32
CA HIS A 237 -11.59 27.35 5.94
C HIS A 237 -11.43 26.16 4.97
N LYS A 238 -10.60 25.16 5.32
CA LYS A 238 -10.52 23.92 4.53
C LYS A 238 -11.85 23.21 4.39
N HIS A 239 -12.70 23.20 5.42
CA HIS A 239 -14.04 22.63 5.33
C HIS A 239 -14.93 23.37 4.32
N LYS A 240 -14.88 24.70 4.27
CA LYS A 240 -15.62 25.48 3.27
C LYS A 240 -15.15 25.17 1.85
N LEU A 241 -13.82 25.12 1.64
CA LEU A 241 -13.24 24.73 0.36
C LEU A 241 -13.61 23.29 -0.03
N LEU A 242 -13.61 22.36 0.94
CA LEU A 242 -14.03 20.98 0.74
C LEU A 242 -15.49 20.91 0.28
N SER A 243 -16.43 21.60 0.98
CA SER A 243 -17.85 21.63 0.61
C SER A 243 -18.06 22.22 -0.79
N HIS A 244 -17.30 23.25 -1.17
CA HIS A 244 -17.35 23.81 -2.52
C HIS A 244 -17.03 22.73 -3.58
N TRP A 245 -15.91 22.01 -3.43
CA TRP A 245 -15.51 20.98 -4.38
C TRP A 245 -16.41 19.74 -4.37
N LEU A 246 -16.99 19.40 -3.23
CA LEU A 246 -17.97 18.30 -3.16
C LEU A 246 -19.32 18.65 -3.78
N SER A 247 -19.58 19.94 -4.01
CA SER A 247 -20.77 20.44 -4.73
C SER A 247 -20.55 20.58 -6.24
N ASP A 248 -19.34 20.23 -6.74
CA ASP A 248 -19.06 20.24 -8.18
C ASP A 248 -19.99 19.26 -8.90
N PRO A 249 -20.74 19.73 -9.94
CA PRO A 249 -21.66 18.86 -10.68
C PRO A 249 -20.98 17.70 -11.41
N THR A 250 -19.67 17.77 -11.66
CA THR A 250 -18.89 16.70 -12.30
C THR A 250 -18.42 15.64 -11.31
N MET A 251 -18.61 15.86 -10.00
CA MET A 251 -18.21 14.94 -8.95
C MET A 251 -19.17 13.75 -8.86
N GLU A 252 -18.74 12.59 -9.39
CA GLU A 252 -19.46 11.32 -9.21
C GLU A 252 -19.14 10.73 -7.84
N GLN A 253 -17.85 10.47 -7.59
CA GLN A 253 -17.32 9.96 -6.32
C GLN A 253 -16.02 10.66 -5.95
N ALA A 254 -15.80 10.88 -4.65
CA ALA A 254 -14.61 11.52 -4.13
C ALA A 254 -13.90 10.67 -3.08
N VAL A 255 -12.55 10.77 -3.05
CA VAL A 255 -11.73 10.34 -1.92
C VAL A 255 -11.10 11.56 -1.27
N VAL A 256 -11.40 11.77 0.02
CA VAL A 256 -10.83 12.83 0.85
C VAL A 256 -9.74 12.23 1.74
N PHE A 257 -8.51 12.66 1.57
CA PHE A 257 -7.38 12.19 2.37
C PHE A 257 -7.25 12.99 3.67
N ALA A 258 -7.35 12.30 4.80
CA ALA A 258 -7.13 12.83 6.14
C ALA A 258 -5.75 12.42 6.66
N SER A 259 -5.16 13.24 7.54
CA SER A 259 -3.84 12.98 8.11
C SER A 259 -3.83 11.88 9.17
N THR A 260 -4.91 11.76 9.96
CA THR A 260 -5.04 10.79 11.05
C THR A 260 -6.34 10.02 10.99
N GLN A 261 -6.43 8.95 11.77
CA GLN A 261 -7.66 8.16 11.91
C GLN A 261 -8.78 9.00 12.54
N VAL A 262 -8.45 9.81 13.55
CA VAL A 262 -9.39 10.70 14.23
C VAL A 262 -9.92 11.76 13.25
N ASP A 263 -9.03 12.38 12.47
CA ASP A 263 -9.44 13.35 11.45
C ASP A 263 -10.38 12.71 10.42
N SER A 264 -10.11 11.45 10.02
CA SER A 264 -10.94 10.80 9.00
C SER A 264 -12.37 10.57 9.48
N GLU A 265 -12.58 10.21 10.75
CA GLU A 265 -13.92 10.09 11.32
C GLU A 265 -14.56 11.47 11.49
N ALA A 266 -13.84 12.46 12.06
CA ALA A 266 -14.35 13.80 12.29
C ALA A 266 -14.82 14.49 10.98
N ILE A 267 -14.03 14.39 9.90
CA ILE A 267 -14.40 14.94 8.58
C ILE A 267 -15.62 14.21 8.01
N ALA A 268 -15.67 12.86 8.12
CA ALA A 268 -16.81 12.11 7.63
C ALA A 268 -18.10 12.42 8.42
N ASP A 269 -17.97 12.62 9.75
CA ASP A 269 -19.11 13.02 10.59
C ASP A 269 -19.62 14.43 10.23
N SER A 270 -18.70 15.38 10.05
CA SER A 270 -19.04 16.74 9.61
C SER A 270 -19.78 16.72 8.24
N LEU A 271 -19.23 15.98 7.28
CA LEU A 271 -19.85 15.87 5.96
C LEU A 271 -21.25 15.23 6.02
N ARG A 272 -21.46 14.24 6.90
CA ARG A 272 -22.78 13.64 7.11
C ARG A 272 -23.76 14.62 7.75
N ALA A 273 -23.31 15.44 8.69
CA ALA A 273 -24.11 16.49 9.30
C ALA A 273 -24.54 17.56 8.26
N ASP A 274 -23.66 17.81 7.28
CA ASP A 274 -23.93 18.70 6.15
C ASP A 274 -24.79 18.05 5.03
N GLY A 275 -25.24 16.79 5.22
CA GLY A 275 -26.13 16.08 4.30
C GLY A 275 -25.42 15.29 3.19
N TYR A 276 -24.08 15.17 3.22
CA TYR A 276 -23.34 14.37 2.24
C TYR A 276 -23.33 12.88 2.61
N ASP A 277 -23.40 12.01 1.58
CA ASP A 277 -23.21 10.57 1.77
C ASP A 277 -21.71 10.24 1.89
N ALA A 278 -21.18 10.35 3.11
CA ALA A 278 -19.78 10.22 3.42
C ALA A 278 -19.50 9.08 4.44
N THR A 279 -18.40 8.37 4.26
CA THR A 279 -17.93 7.35 5.21
C THR A 279 -16.42 7.42 5.43
N ALA A 280 -15.97 7.16 6.66
CA ALA A 280 -14.56 7.07 6.97
C ALA A 280 -13.97 5.69 6.61
N LEU A 281 -12.64 5.63 6.37
CA LEU A 281 -11.89 4.39 6.21
C LEU A 281 -10.49 4.53 6.82
N HIS A 282 -10.19 3.75 7.86
CA HIS A 282 -8.88 3.80 8.52
C HIS A 282 -8.46 2.45 9.12
N GLY A 283 -7.18 2.35 9.54
CA GLY A 283 -6.57 1.09 9.96
C GLY A 283 -7.15 0.45 11.22
N ALA A 284 -7.72 1.22 12.15
CA ALA A 284 -8.30 0.69 13.39
C ALA A 284 -9.65 -0.02 13.20
N MET A 285 -10.28 0.12 12.02
CA MET A 285 -11.58 -0.52 11.76
C MET A 285 -11.47 -2.03 11.61
N PRO A 286 -12.46 -2.80 12.13
CA PRO A 286 -12.59 -4.21 11.83
C PRO A 286 -12.67 -4.47 10.32
N GLN A 287 -12.03 -5.55 9.83
CA GLN A 287 -11.96 -5.85 8.40
C GLN A 287 -13.34 -5.99 7.74
N ALA A 288 -14.31 -6.55 8.45
CA ALA A 288 -15.69 -6.68 7.94
C ALA A 288 -16.35 -5.32 7.66
N VAL A 289 -16.07 -4.31 8.52
CA VAL A 289 -16.57 -2.95 8.34
C VAL A 289 -15.89 -2.28 7.14
N ARG A 290 -14.56 -2.41 7.03
CA ARG A 290 -13.79 -1.90 5.88
C ARG A 290 -14.31 -2.46 4.56
N ASN A 291 -14.48 -3.78 4.48
CA ASN A 291 -15.00 -4.44 3.29
C ASN A 291 -16.40 -3.94 2.92
N ARG A 292 -17.29 -3.75 3.91
CA ARG A 292 -18.64 -3.22 3.67
C ARG A 292 -18.59 -1.80 3.11
N ARG A 293 -17.78 -0.90 3.71
CA ARG A 293 -17.65 0.49 3.26
C ARG A 293 -17.08 0.58 1.84
N LEU A 294 -16.05 -0.22 1.53
CA LEU A 294 -15.48 -0.29 0.18
C LEU A 294 -16.47 -0.89 -0.84
N GLN A 295 -17.25 -1.87 -0.44
CA GLN A 295 -18.28 -2.44 -1.32
C GLN A 295 -19.41 -1.43 -1.59
N SER A 296 -19.82 -0.65 -0.59
CA SER A 296 -20.78 0.44 -0.74
C SER A 296 -20.27 1.51 -1.72
N LEU A 297 -18.99 1.89 -1.61
CA LEU A 297 -18.34 2.81 -2.55
C LEU A 297 -18.33 2.24 -3.98
N ARG A 298 -17.90 0.99 -4.16
CA ARG A 298 -17.88 0.32 -5.50
C ARG A 298 -19.26 0.21 -6.15
N LYS A 299 -20.31 0.09 -5.35
CA LYS A 299 -21.70 0.06 -5.83
C LYS A 299 -22.32 1.45 -6.07
N GLY A 300 -21.56 2.53 -5.84
CA GLY A 300 -22.08 3.89 -5.94
C GLY A 300 -23.05 4.29 -4.84
N GLN A 301 -23.22 3.46 -3.81
CA GLN A 301 -24.10 3.75 -2.66
C GLN A 301 -23.50 4.77 -1.70
N THR A 302 -22.18 4.87 -1.67
CA THR A 302 -21.43 5.92 -0.96
C THR A 302 -20.71 6.76 -1.98
N ARG A 303 -20.87 8.09 -1.90
CA ARG A 303 -20.25 9.02 -2.84
C ARG A 303 -18.89 9.53 -2.35
N ILE A 304 -18.70 9.66 -1.04
CA ILE A 304 -17.50 10.27 -0.46
C ILE A 304 -16.85 9.32 0.52
N LEU A 305 -15.59 8.99 0.26
CA LEU A 305 -14.75 8.21 1.15
C LEU A 305 -13.72 9.12 1.82
N VAL A 306 -13.74 9.24 3.15
CA VAL A 306 -12.71 9.95 3.91
C VAL A 306 -11.71 8.93 4.44
N ALA A 307 -10.46 8.96 3.99
CA ALA A 307 -9.52 7.89 4.28
C ALA A 307 -8.13 8.38 4.69
N THR A 308 -7.43 7.58 5.49
CA THR A 308 -5.99 7.73 5.71
C THR A 308 -5.19 7.05 4.59
N ASP A 309 -3.93 7.45 4.37
CA ASP A 309 -3.06 6.86 3.36
C ASP A 309 -3.03 5.34 3.41
N VAL A 310 -2.80 4.78 4.60
CA VAL A 310 -2.71 3.32 4.79
C VAL A 310 -4.01 2.62 4.38
N ALA A 311 -5.16 3.22 4.64
CA ALA A 311 -6.45 2.62 4.37
C ALA A 311 -6.91 2.82 2.92
N ALA A 312 -6.52 3.93 2.28
CA ALA A 312 -6.84 4.21 0.89
C ALA A 312 -5.95 3.48 -0.12
N ARG A 313 -4.83 2.91 0.35
CA ARG A 313 -3.92 2.11 -0.49
C ARG A 313 -4.62 0.84 -0.98
N GLY A 314 -4.40 0.50 -2.23
CA GLY A 314 -5.04 -0.66 -2.85
C GLY A 314 -6.53 -0.50 -3.16
N ILE A 315 -7.12 0.68 -2.95
CA ILE A 315 -8.49 0.95 -3.39
C ILE A 315 -8.49 1.10 -4.90
N ASP A 316 -9.20 0.20 -5.56
CA ASP A 316 -9.49 0.29 -6.98
C ASP A 316 -11.01 0.50 -7.17
N VAL A 317 -11.35 1.74 -7.48
CA VAL A 317 -12.72 2.17 -7.77
C VAL A 317 -12.63 3.13 -8.95
N PRO A 318 -12.93 2.66 -10.17
CA PRO A 318 -12.76 3.46 -11.40
C PRO A 318 -13.65 4.69 -11.49
N THR A 319 -14.70 4.76 -10.67
CA THR A 319 -15.68 5.84 -10.63
C THR A 319 -15.27 7.05 -9.79
N ILE A 320 -14.09 6.99 -9.14
CA ILE A 320 -13.56 8.14 -8.41
C ILE A 320 -13.13 9.22 -9.39
N THR A 321 -13.86 10.33 -9.41
CA THR A 321 -13.55 11.50 -10.23
C THR A 321 -12.71 12.53 -9.50
N HIS A 322 -12.87 12.64 -8.17
CA HIS A 322 -12.20 13.66 -7.35
C HIS A 322 -11.35 13.05 -6.25
N VAL A 323 -10.12 13.55 -6.11
CA VAL A 323 -9.22 13.28 -5.00
C VAL A 323 -8.93 14.58 -4.27
N ILE A 324 -9.26 14.65 -2.98
CA ILE A 324 -9.08 15.86 -2.18
C ILE A 324 -8.08 15.59 -1.07
N ASN A 325 -6.91 16.21 -1.13
CA ASN A 325 -5.91 16.20 -0.08
C ASN A 325 -6.27 17.23 1.00
N PHE A 326 -7.20 16.87 1.91
CA PHE A 326 -7.56 17.71 3.05
C PHE A 326 -6.41 17.80 4.07
N GLY A 327 -5.75 16.67 4.33
CA GLY A 327 -4.49 16.59 5.03
C GLY A 327 -3.36 16.23 4.05
N LEU A 328 -2.24 16.96 4.10
CA LEU A 328 -1.09 16.68 3.23
C LEU A 328 -0.38 15.38 3.62
N PRO A 329 0.18 14.65 2.65
CA PRO A 329 0.92 13.44 2.92
C PRO A 329 2.21 13.73 3.70
N MET A 330 2.71 12.74 4.42
CA MET A 330 3.98 12.85 5.15
C MET A 330 5.19 12.76 4.21
N LYS A 331 5.08 12.00 3.12
CA LYS A 331 6.10 11.85 2.07
C LYS A 331 5.56 12.38 0.75
N ALA A 332 6.42 13.03 -0.03
CA ALA A 332 6.05 13.56 -1.34
C ALA A 332 5.58 12.45 -2.32
N GLU A 333 6.18 11.26 -2.21
CA GLU A 333 5.81 10.07 -3.00
C GLU A 333 4.34 9.68 -2.80
N ASP A 334 3.82 9.80 -1.57
CA ASP A 334 2.43 9.48 -1.26
C ASP A 334 1.43 10.37 -2.00
N TYR A 335 1.82 11.60 -2.35
CA TYR A 335 0.99 12.49 -3.14
C TYR A 335 0.61 11.86 -4.50
N VAL A 336 1.58 11.33 -5.22
CA VAL A 336 1.37 10.68 -6.51
C VAL A 336 0.45 9.46 -6.38
N HIS A 337 0.63 8.67 -5.32
CA HIS A 337 -0.23 7.53 -5.05
C HIS A 337 -1.67 7.91 -4.67
N ARG A 338 -1.86 9.09 -4.05
CA ARG A 338 -3.18 9.63 -3.73
C ARG A 338 -3.91 10.09 -4.99
N ILE A 339 -3.27 10.96 -5.79
CA ILE A 339 -3.89 11.47 -7.01
C ILE A 339 -4.18 10.37 -8.02
N GLY A 340 -3.33 9.33 -8.10
CA GLY A 340 -3.57 8.13 -8.91
C GLY A 340 -4.77 7.27 -8.45
N ARG A 341 -5.61 7.72 -7.47
CA ARG A 341 -6.91 7.10 -7.20
C ARG A 341 -7.98 7.58 -8.18
N THR A 342 -7.76 8.69 -8.88
CA THR A 342 -8.59 9.17 -10.00
C THR A 342 -7.83 9.08 -11.33
N GLY A 343 -8.42 9.48 -12.42
CA GLY A 343 -7.80 9.45 -13.75
C GLY A 343 -7.52 8.04 -14.27
N ARG A 344 -8.29 7.02 -13.88
CA ARG A 344 -8.08 5.62 -14.23
C ARG A 344 -8.89 5.20 -15.46
N ALA A 345 -8.42 4.14 -16.12
CA ALA A 345 -9.08 3.55 -17.29
C ALA A 345 -9.37 4.56 -18.42
N GLY A 346 -8.45 5.52 -18.63
CA GLY A 346 -8.60 6.56 -19.67
C GLY A 346 -9.58 7.68 -19.35
N ARG A 347 -10.12 7.73 -18.13
CA ARG A 347 -10.99 8.82 -17.64
C ARG A 347 -10.17 10.00 -17.15
N SER A 348 -10.72 11.21 -17.25
CA SER A 348 -10.15 12.39 -16.60
C SER A 348 -10.42 12.38 -15.10
N GLY A 349 -9.53 12.99 -14.31
CA GLY A 349 -9.66 13.12 -12.87
C GLY A 349 -9.30 14.52 -12.38
N VAL A 350 -9.77 14.87 -11.18
CA VAL A 350 -9.46 16.15 -10.52
C VAL A 350 -8.80 15.86 -9.17
N ALA A 351 -7.66 16.49 -8.91
CA ALA A 351 -6.92 16.38 -7.66
C ALA A 351 -6.80 17.77 -7.01
N ILE A 352 -7.42 17.93 -5.86
CA ILE A 352 -7.47 19.18 -5.11
C ILE A 352 -6.59 19.06 -3.87
N THR A 353 -5.73 20.04 -3.64
CA THR A 353 -4.86 20.10 -2.47
C THR A 353 -5.22 21.31 -1.60
N LEU A 354 -5.61 21.06 -0.36
CA LEU A 354 -5.97 22.09 0.63
C LEU A 354 -4.80 22.26 1.61
N ALA A 355 -4.05 23.34 1.48
CA ALA A 355 -2.84 23.60 2.28
C ALA A 355 -2.98 24.83 3.17
N GLU A 356 -2.43 24.76 4.37
CA GLU A 356 -2.25 25.92 5.23
C GLU A 356 -0.83 26.51 5.05
N HIS A 357 -0.61 27.73 5.52
CA HIS A 357 0.70 28.39 5.41
C HIS A 357 1.87 27.59 5.99
N ARG A 358 1.60 26.83 7.06
CA ARG A 358 2.56 25.93 7.70
C ARG A 358 2.96 24.76 6.83
N ASP A 359 2.19 24.45 5.80
CA ASP A 359 2.40 23.30 4.91
C ASP A 359 3.29 23.63 3.69
N ARG A 360 3.81 24.87 3.58
CA ARG A 360 4.65 25.31 2.43
C ARG A 360 5.84 24.41 2.16
N SER A 361 6.49 23.90 3.20
CA SER A 361 7.63 22.99 3.04
C SER A 361 7.23 21.67 2.40
N LYS A 362 6.05 21.14 2.77
CA LYS A 362 5.49 19.91 2.18
C LYS A 362 5.08 20.12 0.73
N ILE A 363 4.45 21.26 0.41
CA ILE A 363 4.10 21.61 -0.98
C ILE A 363 5.36 21.67 -1.84
N ARG A 364 6.41 22.36 -1.40
CA ARG A 364 7.69 22.41 -2.12
C ARG A 364 8.32 21.03 -2.32
N ALA A 365 8.25 20.17 -1.31
CA ALA A 365 8.75 18.79 -1.43
C ALA A 365 7.96 17.98 -2.47
N ILE A 366 6.63 18.18 -2.55
CA ILE A 366 5.78 17.55 -3.56
C ILE A 366 6.15 18.08 -4.96
N GLU A 367 6.27 19.40 -5.15
CA GLU A 367 6.65 20.03 -6.41
C GLU A 367 8.04 19.57 -6.88
N GLN A 368 9.01 19.45 -5.95
CA GLN A 368 10.35 18.94 -6.26
C GLN A 368 10.31 17.46 -6.66
N TYR A 369 9.50 16.66 -6.00
CA TYR A 369 9.37 15.24 -6.30
C TYR A 369 8.66 14.99 -7.63
N THR A 370 7.55 15.69 -7.88
CA THR A 370 6.78 15.57 -9.12
C THR A 370 7.37 16.35 -10.29
N GLN A 371 8.32 17.26 -10.03
CA GLN A 371 8.86 18.24 -10.99
C GLN A 371 7.78 19.06 -11.69
N GLN A 372 6.65 19.25 -11.03
CA GLN A 372 5.53 20.04 -11.51
C GLN A 372 5.11 21.04 -10.43
N PRO A 373 4.96 22.33 -10.77
CA PRO A 373 4.41 23.30 -9.85
C PRO A 373 2.92 23.04 -9.62
N LEU A 374 2.47 23.11 -8.37
CA LEU A 374 1.06 23.09 -8.03
C LEU A 374 0.50 24.50 -8.17
N GLN A 375 -0.34 24.71 -9.17
CA GLN A 375 -0.94 26.02 -9.40
C GLN A 375 -1.93 26.36 -8.29
N ALA A 376 -1.68 27.50 -7.62
CA ALA A 376 -2.57 27.99 -6.59
C ALA A 376 -3.72 28.75 -7.22
N GLU A 377 -4.94 28.31 -6.95
CA GLU A 377 -6.17 28.96 -7.42
C GLU A 377 -6.98 29.51 -6.23
N VAL A 378 -7.79 30.51 -6.51
CA VAL A 378 -8.62 31.18 -5.52
C VAL A 378 -10.08 31.05 -5.96
N ILE A 379 -10.91 30.59 -5.04
CA ILE A 379 -12.36 30.51 -5.25
C ILE A 379 -13.00 31.81 -4.79
N PRO A 380 -13.78 32.51 -5.63
CA PRO A 380 -14.47 33.72 -5.24
C PRO A 380 -15.35 33.52 -4.00
N GLY A 381 -15.18 34.37 -2.99
CA GLY A 381 -15.87 34.27 -1.70
C GLY A 381 -15.24 33.30 -0.68
N LEU A 382 -14.18 32.57 -1.07
CA LEU A 382 -13.38 31.70 -0.22
C LEU A 382 -11.88 32.04 -0.32
N GLU A 383 -11.55 33.31 -0.46
CA GLU A 383 -10.16 33.77 -0.55
C GLU A 383 -9.45 33.60 0.79
N PRO A 384 -8.18 33.17 0.81
CA PRO A 384 -7.37 33.22 2.03
C PRO A 384 -7.09 34.68 2.42
N SER A 385 -7.04 34.96 3.75
CA SER A 385 -6.80 36.31 4.25
C SER A 385 -5.43 36.86 3.78
N GLU A 386 -5.32 38.17 3.62
CA GLU A 386 -4.06 38.81 3.14
C GLU A 386 -2.86 38.53 4.06
N LYS A 387 -3.08 38.25 5.37
CA LYS A 387 -2.03 37.84 6.30
C LYS A 387 -1.39 36.51 5.89
N SER A 388 -2.12 35.67 5.21
CA SER A 388 -1.63 34.39 4.68
C SER A 388 -0.78 34.54 3.43
N ARG A 389 -0.90 35.64 2.67
CA ARG A 389 -0.24 35.84 1.37
C ARG A 389 1.18 36.42 1.48
N LYS A 390 1.54 37.10 2.57
CA LYS A 390 2.87 37.73 2.69
C LYS A 390 3.90 36.72 3.16
N PRO A 391 5.01 36.48 2.41
CA PRO A 391 6.19 35.88 2.99
C PRO A 391 6.63 36.80 4.13
N SER A 392 6.94 36.24 5.29
CA SER A 392 7.53 37.00 6.39
C SER A 392 8.91 37.51 5.92
N SER A 393 8.94 38.67 5.30
CA SER A 393 10.13 39.47 5.23
C SER A 393 10.41 39.92 6.68
N ARG A 394 11.27 39.23 7.37
CA ARG A 394 11.90 39.79 8.58
C ARG A 394 12.50 41.10 8.15
N PRO A 395 12.11 42.24 8.74
CA PRO A 395 12.85 43.46 8.55
C PRO A 395 14.26 43.18 9.09
N GLY A 396 15.24 43.24 8.19
CA GLY A 396 16.62 43.24 8.62
C GLY A 396 16.79 44.35 9.66
N ALA A 397 17.01 43.98 10.91
CA ALA A 397 17.42 44.92 11.92
C ALA A 397 18.73 45.53 11.47
N GLY A 398 18.63 46.68 10.82
CA GLY A 398 19.75 47.56 10.56
C GLY A 398 20.36 47.90 11.95
N ARG A 399 21.53 47.37 12.20
CA ARG A 399 22.38 47.84 13.29
C ARG A 399 22.73 49.30 12.98
N PRO A 400 22.44 50.28 13.88
CA PRO A 400 22.94 51.60 13.74
C PRO A 400 24.49 51.55 13.90
N GLY A 401 25.18 51.99 12.87
CA GLY A 401 26.62 52.17 12.92
C GLY A 401 26.98 53.16 14.01
N ARG A 402 27.67 52.75 15.05
CA ARG A 402 28.39 53.62 15.97
C ARG A 402 29.73 53.99 15.28
N SER A 403 29.77 55.19 14.77
CA SER A 403 30.98 55.93 14.48
C SER A 403 31.75 56.18 15.81
N PHE A 404 32.95 55.64 15.92
CA PHE A 404 33.94 56.13 16.89
C PHE A 404 35.18 56.51 16.06
N GLY A 405 35.39 57.84 15.98
CA GLY A 405 36.66 58.43 15.58
C GLY A 405 37.61 58.40 16.76
N GLY A 406 38.88 58.23 16.53
CA GLY A 406 39.91 58.35 17.55
C GLY A 406 41.25 57.79 17.10
N LYS A 407 42.03 58.60 16.48
CA LYS A 407 43.48 58.85 16.49
C LYS A 407 44.41 57.86 17.24
N GLY A 408 45.44 57.43 16.52
CA GLY A 408 46.81 57.64 17.03
C GLY A 408 47.64 56.40 17.28
N ALA A 409 48.75 56.37 16.54
CA ALA A 409 50.11 55.99 16.92
C ALA A 409 50.53 54.50 17.00
N SER A 410 51.26 54.10 15.96
CA SER A 410 52.63 53.52 15.96
C SER A 410 53.03 52.58 17.09
N ASN A 411 53.41 51.34 16.83
CA ASN A 411 54.81 50.94 16.80
C ASN A 411 54.99 49.45 16.46
N ALA A 412 56.09 49.23 15.82
CA ALA A 412 56.67 47.98 15.31
C ALA A 412 56.99 46.96 16.42
N SER A 413 56.98 45.67 16.09
CA SER A 413 58.23 44.89 15.97
C SER A 413 57.96 43.41 15.83
N ASN A 414 58.62 42.89 14.82
CA ASN A 414 59.11 41.54 14.59
C ASN A 414 59.13 40.58 15.77
N ARG A 415 58.75 39.29 15.52
CA ARG A 415 59.73 38.20 15.58
C ARG A 415 59.17 36.84 15.11
N HIS A 416 59.96 36.25 14.25
CA HIS A 416 60.08 34.86 13.85
C HIS A 416 59.87 33.83 14.96
N GLY A 417 59.39 32.64 14.54
CA GLY A 417 59.51 31.41 15.35
C GLY A 417 58.97 30.20 14.56
N GLN A 418 59.81 29.61 13.77
CA GLN A 418 59.63 28.24 13.26
C GLN A 418 59.73 27.23 14.42
N GLY A 419 58.96 26.14 14.33
CA GLY A 419 59.15 25.01 15.25
C GLY A 419 58.38 23.77 14.73
N GLN A 420 59.09 22.93 13.97
CA GLN A 420 58.74 21.56 13.70
C GLN A 420 58.81 20.75 14.98
N GLY A 421 57.96 19.73 15.14
CA GLY A 421 58.05 18.75 16.20
C GLY A 421 57.15 17.54 15.96
N GLN A 422 57.74 16.50 15.40
CA GLN A 422 57.21 15.14 15.39
C GLN A 422 57.20 14.57 16.80
N GLY A 423 56.23 13.71 17.13
CA GLY A 423 56.29 12.94 18.38
C GLY A 423 55.26 11.81 18.41
N PHE A 424 55.76 10.60 18.16
CA PHE A 424 55.09 9.32 18.42
C PHE A 424 54.82 9.13 19.93
N GLY A 425 53.72 8.44 20.26
CA GLY A 425 53.48 7.99 21.62
C GLY A 425 52.42 6.89 21.69
N GLN A 426 52.83 5.61 21.64
CA GLN A 426 52.05 4.46 22.07
C GLN A 426 51.88 4.51 23.59
N GLY A 427 50.72 4.18 24.10
CA GLY A 427 50.47 3.94 25.51
C GLY A 427 49.37 2.90 25.72
N GLN A 428 49.80 1.65 25.98
CA GLN A 428 48.98 0.59 26.57
C GLN A 428 48.63 0.92 28.00
N GLY A 429 47.39 0.74 28.43
CA GLY A 429 46.95 0.80 29.80
C GLY A 429 45.82 -0.18 30.05
N GLN A 430 46.18 -1.32 30.68
CA GLN A 430 45.23 -2.25 31.31
C GLN A 430 44.62 -1.59 32.55
N GLY A 431 43.31 -1.77 32.74
CA GLY A 431 42.62 -1.41 33.99
C GLY A 431 41.39 -2.32 34.16
N GLN A 432 41.53 -3.26 35.10
CA GLN A 432 40.46 -4.07 35.67
C GLN A 432 39.51 -3.21 36.50
N GLY A 433 38.24 -3.56 36.56
CA GLY A 433 37.34 -2.99 37.54
C GLY A 433 35.87 -3.30 37.35
N GLU A 434 35.44 -4.36 37.99
CA GLU A 434 34.17 -4.56 38.73
C GLU A 434 32.80 -4.47 38.04
N GLY A 435 32.13 -5.62 38.14
CA GLY A 435 30.75 -5.88 37.78
C GLY A 435 29.73 -5.12 38.68
N LYS A 436 28.68 -4.69 38.04
CA LYS A 436 27.40 -4.41 38.71
C LYS A 436 26.27 -5.16 37.99
N THR A 437 25.85 -6.21 38.66
CA THR A 437 24.62 -6.98 38.43
C THR A 437 23.39 -6.07 38.47
N PHE A 438 22.63 -6.02 37.36
CA PHE A 438 21.29 -5.47 37.37
C PHE A 438 20.28 -6.58 37.63
N LYS A 439 19.51 -6.43 38.71
CA LYS A 439 18.44 -7.31 39.16
C LYS A 439 17.27 -7.28 38.17
N GLN A 440 16.83 -8.47 37.79
CA GLN A 440 15.53 -8.72 37.13
C GLN A 440 14.40 -8.40 38.12
N ASN A 441 13.52 -7.49 37.75
CA ASN A 441 12.24 -7.30 38.43
C ASN A 441 11.18 -8.21 37.76
N HIS A 442 10.78 -9.22 38.51
CA HIS A 442 9.57 -10.02 38.25
C HIS A 442 8.34 -9.14 38.52
N PHE A 443 7.52 -8.92 37.50
CA PHE A 443 6.17 -8.43 37.70
C PHE A 443 5.22 -9.61 37.93
N ALA A 444 4.54 -9.56 39.07
CA ALA A 444 3.57 -10.53 39.56
C ALA A 444 2.26 -10.48 38.74
N LYS A 445 1.66 -11.66 38.54
CA LYS A 445 0.30 -11.85 38.02
C LYS A 445 -0.74 -11.38 39.06
N PRO A 446 -1.85 -10.74 38.65
CA PRO A 446 -2.99 -10.57 39.53
C PRO A 446 -3.86 -11.85 39.56
N THR A 447 -4.10 -12.34 40.74
CA THR A 447 -5.04 -13.41 41.07
C THR A 447 -6.47 -12.87 41.09
N GLY A 448 -7.37 -13.45 40.28
CA GLY A 448 -8.80 -13.22 40.36
C GLY A 448 -9.49 -14.20 41.33
N PRO A 449 -10.65 -13.85 41.89
CA PRO A 449 -11.27 -14.60 42.97
C PRO A 449 -11.99 -15.88 42.50
N LYS A 450 -11.82 -16.94 43.27
CA LYS A 450 -12.57 -18.20 43.18
C LYS A 450 -13.97 -18.01 43.77
N PHE A 451 -15.01 -18.35 42.99
CA PHE A 451 -16.34 -18.68 43.52
C PHE A 451 -16.53 -20.18 43.47
N ALA A 452 -16.74 -20.74 44.65
CA ALA A 452 -17.22 -22.09 44.85
C ALA A 452 -18.75 -22.07 44.89
N GLY A 453 -19.38 -23.04 44.19
CA GLY A 453 -20.82 -23.19 44.23
C GLY A 453 -21.20 -24.54 43.62
N SER A 454 -21.41 -25.51 44.51
CA SER A 454 -21.89 -26.86 44.30
C SER A 454 -23.35 -26.90 43.84
N GLY A 455 -23.69 -27.85 42.93
CA GLY A 455 -25.06 -28.15 42.59
C GLY A 455 -25.15 -29.27 41.57
N LYS A 456 -25.44 -30.48 42.00
CA LYS A 456 -25.71 -31.71 41.24
C LYS A 456 -27.16 -31.75 40.72
N PRO A 457 -27.54 -32.68 39.84
CA PRO A 457 -28.47 -32.51 38.74
C PRO A 457 -29.86 -33.03 39.03
N SER A 458 -30.88 -32.59 38.32
CA SER A 458 -32.21 -33.21 38.27
C SER A 458 -32.56 -33.66 36.84
N SER A 459 -33.05 -34.88 36.84
CA SER A 459 -33.48 -35.77 35.80
C SER A 459 -34.75 -35.36 35.06
N GLY A 460 -34.78 -35.62 33.73
CA GLY A 460 -35.82 -36.12 32.85
C GLY A 460 -36.99 -35.19 32.50
N PRO A 461 -37.79 -35.51 31.46
CA PRO A 461 -38.11 -36.85 30.97
C PRO A 461 -38.04 -37.03 29.42
N LYS A 462 -38.03 -38.31 29.04
CA LYS A 462 -38.19 -38.86 27.69
C LYS A 462 -39.63 -38.72 27.18
N PHE A 463 -39.77 -38.31 25.92
CA PHE A 463 -40.88 -38.66 25.04
C PHE A 463 -40.26 -39.03 23.70
N GLY A 464 -40.40 -40.15 23.14
CA GLY A 464 -41.50 -40.90 22.66
C GLY A 464 -41.59 -40.72 21.16
N GLY A 465 -41.21 -41.77 20.39
CA GLY A 465 -41.05 -41.81 18.96
C GLY A 465 -42.33 -41.63 18.14
N GLY A 466 -42.14 -41.43 16.86
CA GLY A 466 -43.18 -41.43 15.84
C GLY A 466 -42.60 -41.25 14.46
N LYS A 467 -42.32 -42.33 13.73
CA LYS A 467 -42.25 -42.34 12.27
C LYS A 467 -43.67 -42.19 11.72
N PRO A 468 -43.81 -41.55 10.55
CA PRO A 468 -44.62 -42.16 9.52
C PRO A 468 -43.93 -42.27 8.15
N SER A 469 -44.27 -43.37 7.57
CA SER A 469 -44.13 -43.95 6.26
C SER A 469 -44.50 -43.03 5.08
N GLY A 470 -43.84 -43.34 3.98
CA GLY A 470 -43.88 -42.75 2.68
C GLY A 470 -45.21 -42.64 1.95
N GLN A 471 -45.11 -41.81 0.90
CA GLN A 471 -45.92 -41.98 -0.31
C GLN A 471 -45.19 -41.40 -1.52
N LYS A 472 -44.91 -42.27 -2.47
CA LYS A 472 -44.57 -41.97 -3.88
C LYS A 472 -45.79 -41.32 -4.52
N ARG A 473 -45.61 -40.26 -5.27
CA ARG A 473 -46.42 -39.89 -6.44
C ARG A 473 -45.54 -39.39 -7.56
N SER A 474 -45.52 -40.20 -8.62
CA SER A 474 -45.20 -39.86 -10.01
C SER A 474 -46.34 -39.04 -10.60
N PHE A 475 -46.11 -38.04 -11.42
CA PHE A 475 -46.81 -37.78 -12.67
C PHE A 475 -46.22 -36.54 -13.38
N ALA A 476 -45.97 -36.78 -14.66
CA ALA A 476 -45.87 -35.96 -15.88
C ALA A 476 -44.74 -34.92 -15.95
#